data_94ec3d3ceea463345ce43defe4540279
#
_entry.id   94ec3d3ceea463345ce43defe4540279
#
_cell.length_a   1.000
_cell.length_b   1.000
_cell.length_c   1.000
_cell.angle_alpha   90.00
_cell.angle_beta   90.00
_cell.angle_gamma   90.00
#
_symmetry.space_group_name_H-M   'P 1'
#
loop_
_entity.id
_entity.type
_entity.pdbx_description
1 polymer ?
#
loop_
_entity_poly.entity_id
_entity_poly.type
_entity_poly.pdbx_seq_one_letter_code
_entity_poly.pdbx_strand_id
1 'polypeptide(L)'
;MGGGSYVSGKFDQAAKFDSAPIIFDQSQWFWDIISEGNYTIELWYYCTNKSSKQGFITSDITGSPTGFAFYIGYDNIIYGNFDNYESVSSSVLEIGWNHIALSSNNKSCGLYINGINKFNKKKNISKQDYDICIGGRTGSSDNMTGGIIDEMRISNIPRYTTNFTPPSQPFIID
;
A
#
# COMPACT_ATOMS: atom_id res chain seq x y z
N MET A 1 15.71 0.86 14.63
CA MET A 1 15.71 1.74 13.44
C MET A 1 15.73 0.83 12.23
N GLY A 2 14.76 0.99 11.30
CA GLY A 2 14.74 0.23 10.06
C GLY A 2 15.96 0.55 9.20
N GLY A 3 16.54 -0.49 8.58
CA GLY A 3 17.65 -0.32 7.63
C GLY A 3 17.09 0.09 6.28
N GLY A 4 17.31 1.31 5.87
CA GLY A 4 16.95 1.82 4.57
C GLY A 4 17.89 2.95 4.16
N SER A 5 17.88 3.25 2.87
CA SER A 5 18.68 4.32 2.27
C SER A 5 17.82 5.17 1.34
N TYR A 6 18.29 6.37 1.01
CA TYR A 6 17.68 7.17 -0.04
C TYR A 6 18.39 6.91 -1.37
N VAL A 7 17.60 6.83 -2.43
CA VAL A 7 18.06 6.64 -3.81
C VAL A 7 17.34 7.63 -4.73
N SER A 8 17.76 7.71 -5.99
CA SER A 8 17.03 8.50 -7.00
C SER A 8 15.60 7.98 -7.14
N GLY A 9 14.62 8.85 -6.98
CA GLY A 9 13.18 8.56 -6.96
C GLY A 9 12.49 8.75 -8.31
N LYS A 10 11.17 8.64 -8.26
CA LYS A 10 10.28 9.10 -9.32
C LYS A 10 10.31 10.62 -9.40
N PHE A 11 10.31 11.25 -8.21
CA PHE A 11 10.47 12.67 -8.00
C PHE A 11 11.57 12.87 -6.94
N ASP A 12 12.69 13.45 -7.30
CA ASP A 12 13.82 13.72 -6.43
C ASP A 12 14.38 12.45 -5.73
N GLN A 13 14.01 12.15 -4.49
CA GLN A 13 14.54 11.05 -3.69
C GLN A 13 13.46 10.07 -3.22
N ALA A 14 13.73 8.79 -3.31
CA ALA A 14 12.87 7.69 -2.85
C ALA A 14 13.49 6.91 -1.69
N ALA A 15 12.66 6.29 -0.87
CA ALA A 15 13.06 5.37 0.17
C ALA A 15 13.30 3.98 -0.41
N LYS A 16 14.52 3.46 -0.25
CA LYS A 16 14.87 2.07 -0.54
C LYS A 16 14.92 1.28 0.76
N PHE A 17 14.19 0.17 0.79
CA PHE A 17 14.11 -0.71 1.95
C PHE A 17 15.12 -1.86 1.83
N ASP A 18 15.96 -2.03 2.86
CA ASP A 18 16.99 -3.06 2.92
C ASP A 18 16.66 -4.09 4.01
N SER A 19 15.51 -4.75 3.91
CA SER A 19 15.02 -5.84 4.78
C SER A 19 14.42 -5.46 6.14
N ALA A 20 14.35 -4.20 6.52
CA ALA A 20 13.67 -3.79 7.74
C ALA A 20 12.55 -2.78 7.44
N PRO A 21 11.32 -3.01 7.94
CA PRO A 21 10.22 -2.08 7.77
C PRO A 21 10.32 -0.89 8.74
N ILE A 22 9.57 0.16 8.44
CA ILE A 22 9.28 1.22 9.40
C ILE A 22 8.01 0.81 10.15
N ILE A 23 8.07 0.81 11.49
CA ILE A 23 6.94 0.44 12.35
C ILE A 23 6.47 1.67 13.11
N PHE A 24 5.16 1.89 13.11
CA PHE A 24 4.47 2.90 13.91
C PHE A 24 3.58 2.20 14.92
N ASP A 25 3.93 2.31 16.21
CA ASP A 25 3.20 1.67 17.29
C ASP A 25 1.77 2.22 17.40
N GLN A 26 0.80 1.33 17.62
CA GLN A 26 -0.59 1.61 17.98
C GLN A 26 -1.19 2.80 17.20
N SER A 27 -1.09 2.77 15.90
CA SER A 27 -1.45 3.88 15.03
C SER A 27 -2.95 4.04 14.87
N GLN A 28 -3.61 4.47 15.93
CA GLN A 28 -5.05 4.66 16.00
C GLN A 28 -5.59 5.56 14.88
N TRP A 29 -4.85 6.60 14.50
CA TRP A 29 -5.21 7.51 13.42
C TRP A 29 -5.43 6.79 12.08
N PHE A 30 -4.61 5.76 11.78
CA PHE A 30 -4.75 4.98 10.56
C PHE A 30 -6.05 4.17 10.57
N TRP A 31 -6.32 3.51 11.71
CA TRP A 31 -7.54 2.73 11.89
C TRP A 31 -8.79 3.60 11.89
N ASP A 32 -8.71 4.83 12.40
CA ASP A 32 -9.82 5.79 12.31
C ASP A 32 -10.12 6.11 10.84
N ILE A 33 -9.11 6.42 10.03
CA ILE A 33 -9.26 6.73 8.62
C ILE A 33 -9.85 5.55 7.83
N ILE A 34 -9.27 4.35 7.93
CA ILE A 34 -9.71 3.24 7.07
C ILE A 34 -11.05 2.66 7.49
N SER A 35 -11.37 2.65 8.80
CA SER A 35 -12.65 2.14 9.30
C SER A 35 -13.83 3.07 8.99
N GLU A 36 -13.60 4.37 8.81
CA GLU A 36 -14.61 5.30 8.31
C GLU A 36 -15.01 5.03 6.86
N GLY A 37 -14.18 4.31 6.12
CA GLY A 37 -14.47 3.84 4.77
C GLY A 37 -14.23 4.84 3.65
N ASN A 38 -13.91 6.10 3.95
CA ASN A 38 -13.50 7.12 2.98
C ASN A 38 -12.00 7.35 3.10
N TYR A 39 -11.22 6.75 2.21
CA TYR A 39 -9.76 6.91 2.26
C TYR A 39 -9.11 6.69 0.91
N THR A 40 -7.88 7.14 0.80
CA THR A 40 -6.96 6.77 -0.28
C THR A 40 -5.58 6.49 0.30
N ILE A 41 -5.00 5.36 -0.09
CA ILE A 41 -3.60 5.02 0.14
C ILE A 41 -2.96 4.91 -1.24
N GLU A 42 -1.94 5.71 -1.51
CA GLU A 42 -1.28 5.73 -2.80
C GLU A 42 0.22 5.93 -2.68
N LEU A 43 0.95 5.43 -3.66
CA LEU A 43 2.41 5.51 -3.70
C LEU A 43 2.92 5.30 -5.13
N TRP A 44 4.17 5.70 -5.35
CA TRP A 44 4.95 5.24 -6.47
C TRP A 44 5.88 4.10 -6.03
N TYR A 45 5.81 2.98 -6.73
CA TYR A 45 6.64 1.82 -6.49
C TYR A 45 7.49 1.50 -7.70
N TYR A 46 8.79 1.31 -7.49
CA TYR A 46 9.69 0.84 -8.54
C TYR A 46 9.69 -0.68 -8.57
N CYS A 47 9.00 -1.26 -9.54
CA CYS A 47 8.94 -2.69 -9.74
C CYS A 47 10.22 -3.19 -10.38
N THR A 48 10.85 -4.16 -9.75
CA THR A 48 11.99 -4.91 -10.28
C THR A 48 11.54 -6.32 -10.67
N ASN A 49 12.38 -7.06 -11.37
CA ASN A 49 12.09 -8.46 -11.75
C ASN A 49 12.28 -9.45 -10.57
N LYS A 50 12.06 -8.99 -9.34
CA LYS A 50 12.22 -9.81 -8.14
C LYS A 50 10.86 -10.38 -7.72
N SER A 51 10.77 -11.70 -7.68
CA SER A 51 9.66 -12.45 -7.14
C SER A 51 9.78 -12.58 -5.61
N SER A 52 9.48 -11.52 -4.86
CA SER A 52 9.38 -11.57 -3.41
C SER A 52 8.09 -10.88 -2.95
N LYS A 53 7.41 -11.47 -1.98
CA LYS A 53 6.27 -10.82 -1.35
C LYS A 53 6.76 -9.67 -0.49
N GLN A 54 6.21 -8.48 -0.67
CA GLN A 54 6.68 -7.26 -0.03
C GLN A 54 5.48 -6.40 0.39
N GLY A 55 5.40 -6.06 1.68
CA GLY A 55 4.38 -5.15 2.19
C GLY A 55 4.67 -3.70 1.79
N PHE A 56 3.70 -3.00 1.22
CA PHE A 56 3.75 -1.54 1.08
C PHE A 56 3.35 -0.89 2.40
N ILE A 57 2.15 -1.23 2.86
CA ILE A 57 1.63 -0.85 4.16
C ILE A 57 0.77 -1.99 4.70
N THR A 58 1.05 -2.42 5.90
CA THR A 58 0.32 -3.49 6.58
C THR A 58 0.00 -3.08 8.01
N SER A 59 -1.12 -3.51 8.51
CA SER A 59 -1.54 -3.39 9.90
C SER A 59 -2.35 -4.64 10.25
N ASP A 60 -1.64 -5.75 10.37
CA ASP A 60 -2.20 -7.06 10.65
C ASP A 60 -1.18 -7.92 11.39
N ILE A 61 -1.67 -9.03 11.94
CA ILE A 61 -0.83 -10.06 12.56
C ILE A 61 -0.83 -11.29 11.65
N THR A 62 0.36 -11.82 11.38
CA THR A 62 0.51 -13.06 10.60
C THR A 62 -0.34 -14.18 11.20
N GLY A 63 -1.24 -14.74 10.37
CA GLY A 63 -2.16 -15.79 10.80
C GLY A 63 -3.47 -15.31 11.40
N SER A 64 -3.67 -14.00 11.61
CA SER A 64 -4.96 -13.44 12.00
C SER A 64 -5.86 -13.22 10.78
N PRO A 65 -7.18 -13.52 10.88
CA PRO A 65 -8.13 -13.18 9.83
C PRO A 65 -8.50 -11.70 9.78
N THR A 66 -8.07 -10.91 10.76
CA THR A 66 -8.39 -9.49 10.88
C THR A 66 -7.18 -8.64 10.53
N GLY A 67 -7.41 -7.42 10.07
CA GLY A 67 -6.37 -6.46 9.78
C GLY A 67 -6.38 -5.99 8.33
N PHE A 68 -5.36 -5.22 7.99
CA PHE A 68 -5.18 -4.60 6.70
C PHE A 68 -3.79 -4.93 6.14
N ALA A 69 -3.73 -5.38 4.90
CA ALA A 69 -2.46 -5.53 4.20
C ALA A 69 -2.56 -5.10 2.74
N PHE A 70 -1.67 -4.20 2.33
CA PHE A 70 -1.50 -3.75 0.97
C PHE A 70 -0.07 -4.08 0.53
N TYR A 71 0.09 -5.00 -0.44
CA TYR A 71 1.38 -5.60 -0.73
C TYR A 71 1.48 -6.09 -2.18
N ILE A 72 2.71 -6.36 -2.64
CA ILE A 72 3.01 -7.09 -3.88
C ILE A 72 3.30 -8.55 -3.55
N GLY A 73 2.74 -9.48 -4.34
CA GLY A 73 2.99 -10.92 -4.24
C GLY A 73 4.24 -11.37 -5.02
N TYR A 74 4.55 -12.66 -4.90
CA TYR A 74 5.65 -13.32 -5.65
C TYR A 74 5.48 -13.30 -7.17
N ASP A 75 4.25 -13.08 -7.64
CA ASP A 75 3.84 -13.02 -9.04
C ASP A 75 3.83 -11.60 -9.62
N ASN A 76 4.36 -10.64 -8.87
CA ASN A 76 4.30 -9.21 -9.18
C ASN A 76 2.87 -8.66 -9.32
N ILE A 77 1.90 -9.30 -8.68
CA ILE A 77 0.52 -8.85 -8.58
C ILE A 77 0.35 -8.07 -7.27
N ILE A 78 -0.38 -6.97 -7.34
CA ILE A 78 -0.72 -6.17 -6.15
C ILE A 78 -1.95 -6.78 -5.49
N TYR A 79 -1.86 -6.94 -4.19
CA TYR A 79 -2.93 -7.46 -3.34
C TYR A 79 -3.31 -6.44 -2.26
N GLY A 80 -4.59 -6.33 -2.00
CA GLY A 80 -5.13 -5.74 -0.78
C GLY A 80 -5.86 -6.83 0.00
N ASN A 81 -5.40 -7.15 1.19
CA ASN A 81 -6.10 -8.03 2.11
C ASN A 81 -6.84 -7.19 3.15
N PHE A 82 -8.08 -7.56 3.39
CA PHE A 82 -8.97 -6.96 4.36
C PHE A 82 -9.46 -8.07 5.31
N ASP A 83 -10.22 -7.71 6.31
CA ASP A 83 -10.81 -8.66 7.26
C ASP A 83 -11.31 -9.95 6.59
N ASN A 84 -11.14 -11.08 7.25
CA ASN A 84 -11.51 -12.42 6.80
C ASN A 84 -10.76 -12.92 5.54
N TYR A 85 -9.50 -12.51 5.36
CA TYR A 85 -8.67 -12.85 4.20
C TYR A 85 -9.30 -12.53 2.84
N GLU A 86 -10.26 -11.65 2.81
CA GLU A 86 -10.78 -11.18 1.54
C GLU A 86 -9.73 -10.36 0.81
N SER A 87 -9.31 -10.83 -0.35
CA SER A 87 -8.30 -10.17 -1.14
C SER A 87 -8.83 -9.57 -2.43
N VAL A 88 -8.17 -8.52 -2.86
CA VAL A 88 -8.29 -7.93 -4.18
C VAL A 88 -6.94 -8.02 -4.85
N SER A 89 -6.92 -8.19 -6.16
CA SER A 89 -5.67 -8.29 -6.90
C SER A 89 -5.70 -7.52 -8.21
N SER A 90 -4.54 -7.09 -8.66
CA SER A 90 -4.36 -6.43 -9.95
C SER A 90 -3.92 -7.42 -11.04
N SER A 91 -3.59 -6.87 -12.20
CA SER A 91 -2.67 -7.50 -13.16
C SER A 91 -1.22 -7.36 -12.68
N VAL A 92 -0.32 -8.13 -13.30
CA VAL A 92 1.14 -8.03 -13.08
C VAL A 92 1.62 -6.60 -13.34
N LEU A 93 2.50 -6.08 -12.49
CA LEU A 93 3.14 -4.78 -12.69
C LEU A 93 4.18 -4.83 -13.79
N GLU A 94 4.30 -3.74 -14.50
CA GLU A 94 5.40 -3.51 -15.43
C GLU A 94 6.69 -3.17 -14.68
N ILE A 95 7.85 -3.52 -15.24
CA ILE A 95 9.14 -3.15 -14.68
C ILE A 95 9.29 -1.62 -14.75
N GLY A 96 9.78 -1.03 -13.66
CA GLY A 96 9.93 0.43 -13.54
C GLY A 96 8.93 1.06 -12.58
N TRP A 97 8.75 2.36 -12.68
CA TRP A 97 7.86 3.13 -11.81
C TRP A 97 6.38 2.89 -12.13
N ASN A 98 5.64 2.48 -11.13
CA ASN A 98 4.19 2.30 -11.19
C ASN A 98 3.52 3.15 -10.11
N HIS A 99 2.50 3.88 -10.48
CA HIS A 99 1.60 4.50 -9.52
C HIS A 99 0.56 3.48 -9.06
N ILE A 100 0.44 3.30 -7.77
CA ILE A 100 -0.46 2.33 -7.16
C ILE A 100 -1.36 3.08 -6.19
N ALA A 101 -2.67 2.91 -6.30
CA ALA A 101 -3.61 3.54 -5.39
C ALA A 101 -4.74 2.58 -4.99
N LEU A 102 -5.06 2.59 -3.70
CA LEU A 102 -6.23 1.97 -3.12
C LEU A 102 -7.14 3.08 -2.62
N SER A 103 -8.31 3.27 -3.24
CA SER A 103 -9.23 4.36 -2.91
C SER A 103 -10.61 3.81 -2.57
N SER A 104 -11.18 4.23 -1.44
CA SER A 104 -12.46 3.76 -0.91
C SER A 104 -13.41 4.92 -0.63
N ASN A 105 -14.70 4.73 -0.92
CA ASN A 105 -15.76 5.73 -0.77
C ASN A 105 -16.97 5.20 0.01
N ASN A 106 -16.80 4.37 1.03
CA ASN A 106 -17.86 3.69 1.78
C ASN A 106 -18.71 2.69 0.98
N LYS A 107 -18.79 2.83 -0.33
CA LYS A 107 -19.58 1.97 -1.21
C LYS A 107 -18.72 0.92 -1.88
N SER A 108 -17.52 1.33 -2.27
CA SER A 108 -16.61 0.47 -2.99
C SER A 108 -15.15 0.90 -2.76
N CYS A 109 -14.28 -0.08 -2.69
CA CYS A 109 -12.84 0.11 -2.68
C CYS A 109 -12.30 -0.25 -4.07
N GLY A 110 -11.64 0.69 -4.71
CA GLY A 110 -11.01 0.54 -6.03
C GLY A 110 -9.50 0.41 -5.91
N LEU A 111 -8.93 -0.56 -6.63
CA LEU A 111 -7.48 -0.67 -6.84
C LEU A 111 -7.12 -0.13 -8.22
N TYR A 112 -6.18 0.78 -8.26
CA TYR A 112 -5.73 1.45 -9.48
C TYR A 112 -4.24 1.22 -9.68
N ILE A 113 -3.87 0.87 -10.90
CA ILE A 113 -2.47 0.77 -11.35
C ILE A 113 -2.30 1.72 -12.53
N ASN A 114 -1.37 2.65 -12.40
CA ASN A 114 -1.10 3.68 -13.41
C ASN A 114 -2.38 4.43 -13.84
N GLY A 115 -3.25 4.71 -12.86
CA GLY A 115 -4.52 5.41 -13.05
C GLY A 115 -5.65 4.57 -13.61
N ILE A 116 -5.42 3.30 -13.96
CA ILE A 116 -6.44 2.40 -14.50
C ILE A 116 -7.03 1.55 -13.39
N ASN A 117 -8.35 1.58 -13.22
CA ASN A 117 -9.06 0.73 -12.28
C ASN A 117 -8.89 -0.74 -12.66
N LYS A 118 -8.40 -1.54 -11.73
CA LYS A 118 -8.21 -2.98 -11.89
C LYS A 118 -9.26 -3.79 -11.13
N PHE A 119 -9.89 -3.16 -10.16
CA PHE A 119 -10.80 -3.84 -9.26
C PHE A 119 -11.68 -2.82 -8.52
N ASN A 120 -12.95 -3.17 -8.32
CA ASN A 120 -13.89 -2.46 -7.43
C ASN A 120 -14.71 -3.47 -6.64
N LYS A 121 -14.71 -3.36 -5.33
CA LYS A 121 -15.56 -4.18 -4.46
C LYS A 121 -15.91 -3.44 -3.18
N LYS A 122 -17.12 -3.69 -2.67
CA LYS A 122 -17.46 -3.20 -1.33
C LYS A 122 -16.62 -3.94 -0.31
N LYS A 123 -15.96 -3.19 0.56
CA LYS A 123 -15.14 -3.69 1.66
C LYS A 123 -15.44 -2.91 2.93
N ASN A 124 -15.65 -3.63 4.00
CA ASN A 124 -15.67 -3.08 5.34
C ASN A 124 -14.40 -3.56 6.04
N ILE A 125 -13.76 -2.68 6.78
CA ILE A 125 -12.59 -2.98 7.57
C ILE A 125 -12.96 -2.66 9.01
N SER A 126 -12.84 -3.66 9.88
CA SER A 126 -13.07 -3.49 11.30
C SER A 126 -11.87 -2.80 11.94
N LYS A 127 -12.15 -1.81 12.78
CA LYS A 127 -11.12 -1.13 13.54
C LYS A 127 -10.35 -2.12 14.42
N GLN A 128 -9.04 -2.02 14.36
CA GLN A 128 -8.09 -2.80 15.17
C GLN A 128 -7.14 -1.83 15.89
N ASP A 129 -6.22 -2.38 16.65
CA ASP A 129 -5.16 -1.65 17.36
C ASP A 129 -3.75 -2.15 16.99
N TYR A 130 -3.62 -2.76 15.81
CA TYR A 130 -2.34 -3.25 15.34
C TYR A 130 -1.42 -2.11 14.91
N ASP A 131 -0.12 -2.33 15.04
CA ASP A 131 0.91 -1.43 14.54
C ASP A 131 0.83 -1.30 13.02
N ILE A 132 1.23 -0.16 12.49
CA ILE A 132 1.43 0.01 11.06
C ILE A 132 2.87 -0.33 10.70
N CYS A 133 3.03 -1.08 9.63
CA CYS A 133 4.31 -1.46 9.08
C CYS A 133 4.39 -0.98 7.63
N ILE A 134 5.35 -0.12 7.31
CA ILE A 134 5.64 0.33 5.95
C ILE A 134 6.90 -0.36 5.46
N GLY A 135 6.84 -0.92 4.25
CA GLY A 135 7.95 -1.68 3.68
C GLY A 135 8.11 -3.09 4.25
N GLY A 136 7.03 -3.68 4.79
CA GLY A 136 7.03 -5.03 5.32
C GLY A 136 5.77 -5.41 6.05
N ARG A 137 5.88 -6.39 6.95
CA ARG A 137 4.79 -6.91 7.78
C ARG A 137 5.31 -7.33 9.14
N THR A 138 4.63 -6.97 10.21
CA THR A 138 5.01 -7.32 11.58
C THR A 138 5.04 -8.84 11.78
N GLY A 139 6.13 -9.35 12.33
CA GLY A 139 6.28 -10.78 12.64
C GLY A 139 6.37 -11.71 11.42
N SER A 140 6.69 -11.19 10.25
CA SER A 140 6.77 -11.94 9.00
C SER A 140 8.11 -11.72 8.28
N SER A 141 8.44 -12.64 7.36
CA SER A 141 9.52 -12.47 6.39
C SER A 141 9.11 -11.63 5.15
N ASP A 142 7.87 -11.14 5.11
CA ASP A 142 7.32 -10.36 4.00
C ASP A 142 7.86 -8.91 3.98
N ASN A 143 9.11 -8.74 4.40
CA ASN A 143 9.79 -7.45 4.42
C ASN A 143 10.28 -7.08 3.03
N MET A 144 10.14 -5.81 2.70
CA MET A 144 10.63 -5.26 1.44
C MET A 144 12.16 -5.27 1.43
N THR A 145 12.74 -6.06 0.52
CA THR A 145 14.17 -6.17 0.33
C THR A 145 14.56 -5.61 -1.03
N GLY A 146 15.22 -4.47 -1.03
CA GLY A 146 15.59 -3.72 -2.22
C GLY A 146 14.41 -3.12 -2.97
N GLY A 147 13.22 -3.06 -2.36
CA GLY A 147 12.07 -2.34 -2.88
C GLY A 147 12.23 -0.84 -2.71
N ILE A 148 11.71 -0.06 -3.66
CA ILE A 148 11.81 1.40 -3.66
C ILE A 148 10.41 1.98 -3.69
N ILE A 149 10.11 2.82 -2.70
CA ILE A 149 8.84 3.56 -2.60
C ILE A 149 9.15 5.06 -2.64
N ASP A 150 8.35 5.77 -3.43
CA ASP A 150 8.37 7.21 -3.49
C ASP A 150 6.95 7.75 -3.30
N GLU A 151 6.84 8.96 -2.74
CA GLU A 151 5.58 9.70 -2.66
C GLU A 151 4.42 8.89 -2.03
N MET A 152 4.64 8.21 -0.89
CA MET A 152 3.53 7.56 -0.20
C MET A 152 2.64 8.59 0.49
N ARG A 153 1.33 8.50 0.23
CA ARG A 153 0.31 9.34 0.86
C ARG A 153 -0.87 8.52 1.36
N ILE A 154 -1.35 8.86 2.56
CA ILE A 154 -2.61 8.35 3.14
C ILE A 154 -3.53 9.55 3.32
N SER A 155 -4.73 9.48 2.77
CA SER A 155 -5.74 10.54 2.82
C SER A 155 -7.04 10.01 3.39
N ASN A 156 -7.78 10.83 4.12
CA ASN A 156 -9.12 10.53 4.63
C ASN A 156 -10.24 10.86 3.63
N ILE A 157 -9.92 10.96 2.35
CA ILE A 157 -10.87 11.21 1.26
C ILE A 157 -10.68 10.18 0.14
N PRO A 158 -11.76 9.85 -0.61
CA PRO A 158 -11.69 9.02 -1.81
C PRO A 158 -11.23 9.86 -3.00
N ARG A 159 -9.94 9.89 -3.28
CA ARG A 159 -9.38 10.69 -4.38
C ARG A 159 -9.78 10.17 -5.75
N TYR A 160 -9.95 8.85 -5.86
CA TYR A 160 -10.17 8.18 -7.14
C TYR A 160 -11.42 7.29 -7.07
N THR A 161 -12.39 7.60 -7.92
CA THR A 161 -13.62 6.81 -8.09
C THR A 161 -13.80 6.30 -9.52
N THR A 162 -12.96 6.80 -10.44
CA THR A 162 -12.88 6.43 -11.86
C THR A 162 -11.42 6.38 -12.30
N ASN A 163 -11.15 5.97 -13.54
CA ASN A 163 -9.81 6.09 -14.12
C ASN A 163 -9.31 7.53 -14.09
N PHE A 164 -8.02 7.71 -13.92
CA PHE A 164 -7.38 9.02 -13.82
C PHE A 164 -5.98 8.99 -14.46
N THR A 165 -5.39 10.15 -14.66
CA THR A 165 -3.97 10.27 -15.03
C THR A 165 -3.14 10.36 -13.76
N PRO A 166 -2.15 9.47 -13.54
CA PRO A 166 -1.28 9.54 -12.37
C PRO A 166 -0.61 10.90 -12.24
N PRO A 167 -0.37 11.37 -11.00
CA PRO A 167 0.31 12.63 -10.74
C PRO A 167 1.67 12.71 -11.45
N SER A 168 1.94 13.82 -12.11
CA SER A 168 3.21 14.10 -12.81
C SER A 168 4.17 14.95 -11.98
N GLN A 169 3.77 15.29 -10.76
CA GLN A 169 4.52 16.08 -9.77
C GLN A 169 4.43 15.41 -8.40
N PRO A 170 5.30 15.72 -7.45
CA PRO A 170 5.20 15.29 -6.06
C PRO A 170 3.81 15.56 -5.48
N PHE A 171 3.38 14.72 -4.54
CA PHE A 171 2.09 14.92 -3.89
C PHE A 171 2.08 16.19 -3.04
N ILE A 172 1.05 16.99 -3.22
CA ILE A 172 0.82 18.16 -2.38
C ILE A 172 0.11 17.71 -1.10
N ILE A 173 0.56 18.22 0.04
CA ILE A 173 -0.12 18.05 1.33
C ILE A 173 -1.37 18.93 1.30
N ASP A 174 -2.53 18.34 1.59
CA ASP A 174 -3.83 19.03 1.66
C ASP A 174 -4.05 19.61 3.05
#